data_c821da0a60f6721780058a5f20ad9e7d
#
_entry.id   c821da0a60f6721780058a5f20ad9e7d
#
_cell.length_a   1.000
_cell.length_b   1.000
_cell.length_c   1.000
_cell.angle_alpha   90.00
_cell.angle_beta   90.00
_cell.angle_gamma   90.00
#
_symmetry.space_group_name_H-M   'P 1'
#
loop_
_entity.id
_entity.type
_entity.pdbx_description
1 polymer ?
#
loop_
_entity_poly.entity_id
_entity_poly.type
_entity_poly.pdbx_seq_one_letter_code
_entity_poly.pdbx_strand_id
1 'polypeptide(L)'
;MYSLHGSDFINTFFGTHNFLRATVSEHPRDDVIYYYTLVNLLALFPWSGLVPWAAYKWWRQGHRKLGEQQKFLLLWALVVFVFFQCMATKYITYTYPLLFPASLLLGSMLAKYTDCADGGYMFFVGGGLAVLLGGAWFAVSNKLIASELLFLLPLALIVGVMLDYILRLMTEERAYGIAAMSVLFYIALVFSLAVPFSEQRSAKNLGEMLTENDVHEVGLYGKYPTSAVFYSSSKVVKLMHEREVAGYVPKDFSWTGKNVMPYATLERNPYRIVVVTPKSYDRFIAQQNKKWQVIDADSSWIMLRMQNS
;
A
#
# COMPACT_ATOMS: atom_id res chain seq x y z
N MET A 1 -28.75 10.12 -1.47
CA MET A 1 -27.76 10.82 -0.64
C MET A 1 -28.12 12.29 -0.41
N TYR A 2 -28.32 13.12 -1.45
CA TYR A 2 -28.71 14.53 -1.26
C TYR A 2 -30.04 14.69 -0.52
N SER A 3 -31.05 13.88 -0.86
CA SER A 3 -32.34 13.86 -0.18
C SER A 3 -32.31 13.49 1.31
N LEU A 4 -31.26 12.79 1.74
CA LEU A 4 -31.07 12.34 3.13
C LEU A 4 -30.17 13.27 3.95
N HIS A 5 -29.21 13.92 3.31
CA HIS A 5 -28.15 14.68 3.97
C HIS A 5 -28.01 16.13 3.49
N GLY A 6 -28.85 16.54 2.51
CA GLY A 6 -28.89 17.91 2.03
C GLY A 6 -27.55 18.47 1.53
N SER A 7 -27.30 19.72 1.83
CA SER A 7 -26.08 20.46 1.46
C SER A 7 -24.81 19.88 2.11
N ASP A 8 -24.93 19.22 3.27
CA ASP A 8 -23.79 18.61 3.96
C ASP A 8 -23.15 17.50 3.10
N PHE A 9 -23.96 16.76 2.36
CA PHE A 9 -23.43 15.78 1.39
C PHE A 9 -22.61 16.45 0.30
N ILE A 10 -23.12 17.55 -0.29
CA ILE A 10 -22.42 18.28 -1.34
C ILE A 10 -21.10 18.85 -0.81
N ASN A 11 -21.15 19.53 0.33
CA ASN A 11 -19.97 20.14 0.93
C ASN A 11 -18.91 19.11 1.34
N THR A 12 -19.33 17.98 1.87
CA THR A 12 -18.39 16.92 2.28
C THR A 12 -17.84 16.20 1.05
N PHE A 13 -18.69 15.77 0.13
CA PHE A 13 -18.26 14.97 -1.02
C PHE A 13 -17.45 15.78 -2.03
N PHE A 14 -17.99 16.89 -2.51
CA PHE A 14 -17.29 17.71 -3.50
C PHE A 14 -16.26 18.65 -2.85
N GLY A 15 -16.62 19.31 -1.75
CA GLY A 15 -15.72 20.24 -1.06
C GLY A 15 -14.54 19.51 -0.44
N THR A 16 -14.78 18.66 0.56
CA THR A 16 -13.71 18.05 1.34
C THR A 16 -13.01 16.92 0.60
N HIS A 17 -13.79 15.95 0.06
CA HIS A 17 -13.20 14.75 -0.51
C HIS A 17 -12.61 14.93 -1.92
N ASN A 18 -13.08 15.89 -2.69
CA ASN A 18 -12.55 16.11 -4.05
C ASN A 18 -11.72 17.39 -4.13
N PHE A 19 -12.33 18.54 -3.88
CA PHE A 19 -11.67 19.81 -4.11
C PHE A 19 -10.52 20.08 -3.13
N LEU A 20 -10.75 19.86 -1.86
CA LEU A 20 -9.70 20.08 -0.85
C LEU A 20 -8.53 19.13 -1.04
N ARG A 21 -8.78 17.84 -1.31
CA ARG A 21 -7.72 16.87 -1.60
C ARG A 21 -6.94 17.19 -2.87
N ALA A 22 -7.55 17.85 -3.83
CA ALA A 22 -6.86 18.28 -5.03
C ALA A 22 -5.88 19.44 -4.75
N THR A 23 -6.21 20.29 -3.79
CA THR A 23 -5.50 21.57 -3.54
C THR A 23 -4.62 21.56 -2.31
N VAL A 24 -4.94 20.74 -1.29
CA VAL A 24 -4.20 20.65 -0.02
C VAL A 24 -3.80 19.21 0.24
N SER A 25 -2.51 18.97 0.44
CA SER A 25 -2.01 17.62 0.67
C SER A 25 -2.36 17.09 2.06
N GLU A 26 -3.01 15.93 2.13
CA GLU A 26 -3.19 15.16 3.37
C GLU A 26 -1.87 14.54 3.84
N HIS A 27 -0.94 14.29 2.88
CA HIS A 27 0.37 13.68 3.12
C HIS A 27 1.48 14.54 2.49
N PRO A 28 1.89 15.67 3.11
CA PRO A 28 2.85 16.59 2.50
C PRO A 28 4.19 15.95 2.11
N ARG A 29 4.59 14.86 2.76
CA ARG A 29 5.82 14.12 2.44
C ARG A 29 5.75 13.39 1.10
N ASP A 30 4.54 13.03 0.66
CA ASP A 30 4.29 12.29 -0.57
C ASP A 30 4.00 13.24 -1.74
N ASP A 31 3.83 14.55 -1.48
CA ASP A 31 3.57 15.55 -2.51
C ASP A 31 4.86 15.96 -3.22
N VAL A 32 5.43 15.02 -3.97
CA VAL A 32 6.64 15.20 -4.78
C VAL A 32 6.34 14.95 -6.27
N ILE A 33 7.05 15.71 -7.14
CA ILE A 33 6.81 15.70 -8.58
C ILE A 33 7.04 14.34 -9.25
N TYR A 34 7.86 13.50 -8.67
CA TYR A 34 8.18 12.16 -9.20
C TYR A 34 7.35 11.03 -8.60
N TYR A 35 6.39 11.31 -7.70
CA TYR A 35 5.62 10.29 -6.97
C TYR A 35 4.99 9.26 -7.91
N TYR A 36 4.13 9.71 -8.82
CA TYR A 36 3.46 8.78 -9.74
C TYR A 36 4.37 8.21 -10.81
N THR A 37 5.49 8.84 -11.11
CA THR A 37 6.52 8.22 -11.96
C THR A 37 7.05 6.94 -11.31
N LEU A 38 7.44 7.01 -10.03
CA LEU A 38 7.90 5.83 -9.30
C LEU A 38 6.79 4.79 -9.10
N VAL A 39 5.60 5.24 -8.69
CA VAL A 39 4.45 4.34 -8.48
C VAL A 39 4.13 3.56 -9.75
N ASN A 40 4.04 4.22 -10.91
CA ASN A 40 3.69 3.54 -12.16
C ASN A 40 4.84 2.68 -12.70
N LEU A 41 6.10 3.06 -12.51
CA LEU A 41 7.23 2.19 -12.84
C LEU A 41 7.22 0.91 -12.01
N LEU A 42 6.90 1.00 -10.73
CA LEU A 42 6.76 -0.16 -9.86
C LEU A 42 5.50 -0.98 -10.20
N ALA A 43 4.37 -0.34 -10.47
CA ALA A 43 3.13 -1.01 -10.79
C ALA A 43 3.15 -1.72 -12.16
N LEU A 44 3.89 -1.19 -13.13
CA LEU A 44 4.14 -1.82 -14.43
C LEU A 44 5.33 -2.77 -14.41
N PHE A 45 6.01 -2.90 -13.28
CA PHE A 45 7.12 -3.85 -13.17
C PHE A 45 6.59 -5.28 -13.37
N PRO A 46 7.31 -6.15 -14.06
CA PRO A 46 8.66 -5.94 -14.61
C PRO A 46 8.68 -5.29 -16.02
N TRP A 47 7.53 -5.02 -16.61
CA TRP A 47 7.38 -4.45 -17.97
C TRP A 47 7.83 -2.99 -18.08
N SER A 48 7.95 -2.29 -16.94
CA SER A 48 8.44 -0.90 -16.91
C SER A 48 9.83 -0.74 -17.52
N GLY A 49 10.69 -1.75 -17.47
CA GLY A 49 11.99 -1.78 -18.14
C GLY A 49 11.91 -1.69 -19.66
N LEU A 50 10.77 -2.06 -20.26
CA LEU A 50 10.53 -1.97 -21.69
C LEU A 50 10.18 -0.55 -22.15
N VAL A 51 9.72 0.32 -21.26
CA VAL A 51 9.29 1.69 -21.59
C VAL A 51 10.43 2.51 -22.19
N PRO A 52 11.61 2.64 -21.55
CA PRO A 52 12.73 3.40 -22.13
C PRO A 52 13.25 2.75 -23.42
N TRP A 53 13.24 1.42 -23.48
CA TRP A 53 13.63 0.70 -24.69
C TRP A 53 12.65 0.95 -25.85
N ALA A 54 11.36 0.90 -25.60
CA ALA A 54 10.33 1.18 -26.59
C ALA A 54 10.40 2.64 -27.09
N ALA A 55 10.64 3.59 -26.20
CA ALA A 55 10.86 4.98 -26.53
C ALA A 55 12.11 5.17 -27.41
N TYR A 56 13.22 4.50 -27.08
CA TYR A 56 14.45 4.53 -27.87
C TYR A 56 14.24 3.94 -29.27
N LYS A 57 13.56 2.81 -29.41
CA LYS A 57 13.24 2.19 -30.71
C LYS A 57 12.34 3.07 -31.56
N TRP A 58 11.31 3.65 -30.95
CA TRP A 58 10.43 4.60 -31.63
C TRP A 58 11.18 5.82 -32.15
N TRP A 59 12.08 6.36 -31.35
CA TRP A 59 12.93 7.48 -31.75
C TRP A 59 13.89 7.12 -32.91
N ARG A 60 14.58 6.00 -32.83
CA ARG A 60 15.50 5.52 -33.89
C ARG A 60 14.82 5.18 -35.20
N GLN A 61 13.58 4.76 -35.20
CA GLN A 61 12.83 4.43 -36.41
C GLN A 61 12.23 5.65 -37.12
N GLY A 62 12.67 6.86 -36.81
CA GLY A 62 12.27 8.09 -37.47
C GLY A 62 10.83 8.50 -37.18
N HIS A 63 10.37 8.35 -35.96
CA HIS A 63 9.05 8.81 -35.48
C HIS A 63 7.90 8.30 -36.33
N ARG A 64 7.88 7.01 -36.66
CA ARG A 64 6.76 6.39 -37.38
C ARG A 64 5.46 6.78 -36.68
N LYS A 65 4.51 7.29 -37.45
CA LYS A 65 3.22 7.76 -36.92
C LYS A 65 2.56 6.64 -36.12
N LEU A 66 2.22 6.94 -34.88
CA LEU A 66 1.41 6.07 -34.04
C LEU A 66 0.05 5.84 -34.73
N GLY A 67 -0.45 4.62 -34.69
CA GLY A 67 -1.82 4.34 -35.12
C GLY A 67 -2.84 5.05 -34.23
N GLU A 68 -4.06 5.22 -34.71
CA GLU A 68 -5.10 5.95 -33.97
C GLU A 68 -5.38 5.30 -32.59
N GLN A 69 -5.38 3.96 -32.52
CA GLN A 69 -5.55 3.23 -31.24
C GLN A 69 -4.39 3.54 -30.27
N GLN A 70 -3.16 3.55 -30.74
CA GLN A 70 -1.99 3.84 -29.89
C GLN A 70 -2.01 5.30 -29.41
N LYS A 71 -2.44 6.24 -30.24
CA LYS A 71 -2.62 7.64 -29.85
C LYS A 71 -3.67 7.78 -28.75
N PHE A 72 -4.81 7.10 -28.92
CA PHE A 72 -5.89 7.10 -27.93
C PHE A 72 -5.41 6.55 -26.58
N LEU A 73 -4.74 5.40 -26.57
CA LEU A 73 -4.22 4.79 -25.36
C LEU A 73 -3.16 5.67 -24.68
N LEU A 74 -2.27 6.26 -25.49
CA LEU A 74 -1.25 7.19 -24.98
C LEU A 74 -1.89 8.45 -24.37
N LEU A 75 -2.88 9.03 -25.05
CA LEU A 75 -3.59 10.20 -24.55
C LEU A 75 -4.33 9.88 -23.25
N TRP A 76 -5.02 8.72 -23.19
CA TRP A 76 -5.66 8.28 -21.96
C TRP A 76 -4.66 8.15 -20.80
N ALA A 77 -3.56 7.45 -21.01
CA ALA A 77 -2.51 7.29 -19.99
C ALA A 77 -1.95 8.65 -19.53
N LEU A 78 -1.67 9.55 -20.47
CA LEU A 78 -1.14 10.90 -20.17
C LEU A 78 -2.15 11.74 -19.39
N VAL A 79 -3.42 11.74 -19.78
CA VAL A 79 -4.46 12.52 -19.08
C VAL A 79 -4.58 12.05 -17.62
N VAL A 80 -4.66 10.74 -17.39
CA VAL A 80 -4.72 10.18 -16.03
C VAL A 80 -3.46 10.54 -15.24
N PHE A 81 -2.28 10.36 -15.84
CA PHE A 81 -1.00 10.66 -15.19
C PHE A 81 -0.92 12.13 -14.78
N VAL A 82 -1.13 13.05 -15.73
CA VAL A 82 -1.00 14.50 -15.50
C VAL A 82 -2.05 14.96 -14.49
N PHE A 83 -3.30 14.51 -14.63
CA PHE A 83 -4.36 14.89 -13.72
C PHE A 83 -4.00 14.56 -12.26
N PHE A 84 -3.65 13.31 -11.97
CA PHE A 84 -3.31 12.93 -10.61
C PHE A 84 -1.96 13.48 -10.14
N GLN A 85 -0.99 13.67 -11.05
CA GLN A 85 0.28 14.30 -10.69
C GLN A 85 0.10 15.74 -10.22
N CYS A 86 -0.88 16.47 -10.77
CA CYS A 86 -1.22 17.84 -10.37
C CYS A 86 -2.02 17.92 -9.06
N MET A 87 -2.58 16.81 -8.57
CA MET A 87 -3.28 16.81 -7.29
C MET A 87 -2.30 16.87 -6.11
N ALA A 88 -2.63 17.66 -5.09
CA ALA A 88 -1.80 17.81 -3.89
C ALA A 88 -1.79 16.52 -3.03
N THR A 89 -2.95 15.91 -2.80
CA THR A 89 -3.03 14.62 -2.08
C THR A 89 -2.76 13.47 -3.03
N LYS A 90 -1.76 12.65 -2.71
CA LYS A 90 -1.34 11.52 -3.52
C LYS A 90 -1.61 10.18 -2.82
N TYR A 91 -2.29 9.28 -3.51
CA TYR A 91 -2.48 7.89 -3.10
C TYR A 91 -2.02 6.95 -4.20
N ILE A 92 -1.37 5.85 -3.83
CA ILE A 92 -0.83 4.85 -4.77
C ILE A 92 -1.90 4.37 -5.77
N THR A 93 -3.16 4.28 -5.34
CA THR A 93 -4.27 3.75 -6.13
C THR A 93 -4.84 4.74 -7.15
N TYR A 94 -4.53 6.02 -7.09
CA TYR A 94 -5.15 7.02 -7.96
C TYR A 94 -4.79 6.84 -9.43
N THR A 95 -3.58 6.39 -9.73
CA THR A 95 -3.16 6.13 -11.12
C THR A 95 -3.49 4.72 -11.61
N TYR A 96 -4.27 3.93 -10.86
CA TYR A 96 -4.71 2.60 -11.28
C TYR A 96 -5.34 2.57 -12.69
N PRO A 97 -6.21 3.55 -13.07
CA PRO A 97 -6.77 3.61 -14.43
C PRO A 97 -5.75 3.78 -15.55
N LEU A 98 -4.51 4.23 -15.24
CA LEU A 98 -3.43 4.35 -16.21
C LEU A 98 -2.85 2.98 -16.59
N LEU A 99 -2.86 2.00 -15.68
CA LEU A 99 -2.25 0.70 -15.91
C LEU A 99 -2.88 -0.04 -17.09
N PHE A 100 -4.17 0.15 -17.30
CA PHE A 100 -4.88 -0.49 -18.39
C PHE A 100 -4.38 -0.04 -19.78
N PRO A 101 -4.43 1.26 -20.14
CA PRO A 101 -3.91 1.73 -21.42
C PRO A 101 -2.39 1.52 -21.56
N ALA A 102 -1.62 1.63 -20.48
CA ALA A 102 -0.19 1.38 -20.49
C ALA A 102 0.14 -0.10 -20.82
N SER A 103 -0.58 -1.03 -20.24
CA SER A 103 -0.41 -2.46 -20.51
C SER A 103 -0.74 -2.82 -21.97
N LEU A 104 -1.81 -2.23 -22.52
CA LEU A 104 -2.17 -2.43 -23.94
C LEU A 104 -1.12 -1.83 -24.89
N LEU A 105 -0.58 -0.65 -24.55
CA LEU A 105 0.51 -0.06 -25.32
C LEU A 105 1.75 -0.95 -25.30
N LEU A 106 2.19 -1.40 -24.13
CA LEU A 106 3.35 -2.26 -23.98
C LEU A 106 3.13 -3.60 -24.72
N GLY A 107 1.95 -4.20 -24.59
CA GLY A 107 1.59 -5.43 -25.33
C GLY A 107 1.64 -5.24 -26.85
N SER A 108 1.11 -4.12 -27.37
CA SER A 108 1.17 -3.80 -28.80
C SER A 108 2.59 -3.58 -29.31
N MET A 109 3.47 -3.07 -28.47
CA MET A 109 4.89 -2.90 -28.78
C MET A 109 5.63 -4.23 -28.76
N LEU A 110 5.39 -5.07 -27.78
CA LEU A 110 5.96 -6.42 -27.71
C LEU A 110 5.58 -7.25 -28.94
N ALA A 111 4.31 -7.27 -29.32
CA ALA A 111 3.83 -7.99 -30.51
C ALA A 111 4.50 -7.51 -31.81
N LYS A 112 4.83 -6.21 -31.89
CA LYS A 112 5.48 -5.63 -33.09
C LYS A 112 6.99 -5.87 -33.15
N TYR A 113 7.64 -6.02 -32.01
CA TYR A 113 9.08 -6.07 -31.88
C TYR A 113 9.59 -7.40 -31.31
N THR A 114 9.04 -8.50 -31.77
CA THR A 114 9.44 -9.86 -31.34
C THR A 114 10.95 -10.12 -31.49
N ASP A 115 11.59 -9.54 -32.53
CA ASP A 115 13.04 -9.61 -32.76
C ASP A 115 13.88 -8.83 -31.76
N CYS A 116 13.24 -7.99 -30.96
CA CYS A 116 13.91 -7.07 -30.05
C CYS A 116 14.05 -7.59 -28.61
N ALA A 117 13.70 -8.85 -28.40
CA ALA A 117 13.66 -9.44 -27.07
C ALA A 117 15.01 -9.47 -26.33
N ASP A 118 16.14 -9.47 -27.02
CA ASP A 118 17.44 -9.62 -26.36
C ASP A 118 17.83 -8.41 -25.52
N GLY A 119 17.69 -7.19 -26.04
CA GLY A 119 17.96 -5.96 -25.27
C GLY A 119 16.90 -5.68 -24.21
N GLY A 120 15.62 -5.88 -24.54
CA GLY A 120 14.51 -5.74 -23.61
C GLY A 120 14.54 -6.78 -22.50
N TYR A 121 14.93 -8.01 -22.82
CA TYR A 121 15.08 -9.09 -21.86
C TYR A 121 16.20 -8.81 -20.83
N MET A 122 17.36 -8.34 -21.28
CA MET A 122 18.46 -7.96 -20.39
C MET A 122 18.09 -6.78 -19.49
N PHE A 123 17.37 -5.80 -20.01
CA PHE A 123 16.83 -4.69 -19.22
C PHE A 123 15.79 -5.16 -18.21
N PHE A 124 14.94 -6.08 -18.60
CA PHE A 124 13.94 -6.69 -17.76
C PHE A 124 14.56 -7.51 -16.62
N VAL A 125 15.49 -8.40 -16.94
CA VAL A 125 16.20 -9.22 -15.95
C VAL A 125 17.05 -8.34 -15.02
N GLY A 126 17.79 -7.40 -15.58
CA GLY A 126 18.61 -6.45 -14.81
C GLY A 126 17.78 -5.53 -13.92
N GLY A 127 16.70 -4.97 -14.44
CA GLY A 127 15.74 -4.17 -13.68
C GLY A 127 15.03 -4.97 -12.59
N GLY A 128 14.63 -6.21 -12.90
CA GLY A 128 14.08 -7.16 -11.95
C GLY A 128 15.02 -7.48 -10.80
N LEU A 129 16.26 -7.76 -11.11
CA LEU A 129 17.30 -7.99 -10.10
C LEU A 129 17.53 -6.76 -9.23
N ALA A 130 17.59 -5.57 -9.82
CA ALA A 130 17.77 -4.33 -9.06
C ALA A 130 16.60 -4.05 -8.10
N VAL A 131 15.36 -4.26 -8.55
CA VAL A 131 14.16 -4.11 -7.70
C VAL A 131 14.12 -5.19 -6.62
N LEU A 132 14.51 -6.43 -6.94
CA LEU A 132 14.63 -7.50 -5.95
C LEU A 132 15.63 -7.19 -4.87
N LEU A 133 16.84 -6.81 -5.26
CA LEU A 133 17.92 -6.50 -4.31
C LEU A 133 17.56 -5.25 -3.48
N GLY A 134 17.05 -4.20 -4.12
CA GLY A 134 16.60 -2.99 -3.44
C GLY A 134 15.40 -3.23 -2.51
N GLY A 135 14.40 -3.98 -2.97
CA GLY A 135 13.22 -4.35 -2.19
C GLY A 135 13.55 -5.27 -1.02
N ALA A 136 14.41 -6.28 -1.23
CA ALA A 136 14.89 -7.16 -0.19
C ALA A 136 15.70 -6.39 0.87
N TRP A 137 16.61 -5.52 0.44
CA TRP A 137 17.36 -4.64 1.32
C TRP A 137 16.44 -3.76 2.16
N PHE A 138 15.48 -3.10 1.53
CA PHE A 138 14.50 -2.25 2.22
C PHE A 138 13.67 -3.05 3.23
N ALA A 139 13.19 -4.21 2.85
CA ALA A 139 12.35 -5.07 3.68
C ALA A 139 13.10 -5.59 4.91
N VAL A 140 14.36 -6.03 4.74
CA VAL A 140 15.21 -6.48 5.86
C VAL A 140 15.58 -5.31 6.77
N SER A 141 16.00 -4.17 6.19
CA SER A 141 16.41 -2.99 6.95
C SER A 141 15.29 -2.43 7.82
N ASN A 142 14.05 -2.56 7.38
CA ASN A 142 12.87 -2.11 8.11
C ASN A 142 12.18 -3.20 8.94
N LYS A 143 12.76 -4.39 9.04
CA LYS A 143 12.18 -5.55 9.74
C LYS A 143 10.74 -5.87 9.30
N LEU A 144 10.47 -5.67 8.01
CA LEU A 144 9.13 -5.88 7.43
C LEU A 144 8.88 -7.34 7.05
N ILE A 145 9.93 -8.14 6.91
CA ILE A 145 9.84 -9.53 6.46
C ILE A 145 10.70 -10.40 7.37
N ALA A 146 10.18 -11.55 7.72
CA ALA A 146 10.97 -12.66 8.18
C ALA A 146 11.94 -13.09 7.05
N SER A 147 13.23 -13.17 7.36
CA SER A 147 14.28 -13.48 6.37
C SER A 147 14.03 -14.78 5.59
N GLU A 148 13.26 -15.68 6.17
CA GLU A 148 12.95 -17.01 5.66
C GLU A 148 12.17 -17.01 4.34
N LEU A 149 11.34 -16.00 4.08
CA LEU A 149 10.54 -15.94 2.84
C LEU A 149 11.24 -15.22 1.69
N LEU A 150 12.36 -14.57 1.94
CA LEU A 150 13.10 -13.82 0.91
C LEU A 150 13.69 -14.73 -0.18
N PHE A 151 13.91 -16.00 0.09
CA PHE A 151 14.42 -16.96 -0.89
C PHE A 151 13.44 -17.23 -2.04
N LEU A 152 12.12 -16.99 -1.83
CA LEU A 152 11.11 -17.19 -2.87
C LEU A 152 11.31 -16.30 -4.09
N LEU A 153 11.83 -15.09 -3.89
CA LEU A 153 12.06 -14.14 -4.97
C LEU A 153 13.18 -14.59 -5.93
N PRO A 154 14.41 -14.90 -5.47
CA PRO A 154 15.43 -15.44 -6.36
C PRO A 154 15.04 -16.82 -6.94
N LEU A 155 14.34 -17.65 -6.18
CA LEU A 155 13.83 -18.92 -6.68
C LEU A 155 12.84 -18.70 -7.84
N ALA A 156 11.90 -17.80 -7.72
CA ALA A 156 10.95 -17.45 -8.78
C ALA A 156 11.64 -16.92 -10.04
N LEU A 157 12.72 -16.14 -9.88
CA LEU A 157 13.55 -15.70 -11.02
C LEU A 157 14.24 -16.87 -11.70
N ILE A 158 14.89 -17.74 -10.94
CA ILE A 158 15.60 -18.91 -11.50
C ILE A 158 14.61 -19.81 -12.26
N VAL A 159 13.49 -20.16 -11.63
CA VAL A 159 12.44 -20.96 -12.26
C VAL A 159 11.85 -20.27 -13.48
N GLY A 160 11.64 -18.94 -13.39
CA GLY A 160 11.14 -18.13 -14.51
C GLY A 160 12.09 -18.13 -15.71
N VAL A 161 13.39 -17.99 -15.47
CA VAL A 161 14.43 -18.06 -16.53
C VAL A 161 14.49 -19.46 -17.16
N MET A 162 14.40 -20.51 -16.34
CA MET A 162 14.35 -21.90 -16.86
C MET A 162 13.09 -22.12 -17.70
N LEU A 163 11.95 -21.64 -17.25
CA LEU A 163 10.69 -21.75 -17.97
C LEU A 163 10.71 -20.95 -19.28
N ASP A 164 11.26 -19.73 -19.27
CA ASP A 164 11.48 -18.95 -20.48
C ASP A 164 12.35 -19.71 -21.49
N TYR A 165 13.43 -20.33 -21.03
CA TYR A 165 14.28 -21.15 -21.88
C TYR A 165 13.54 -22.34 -22.50
N ILE A 166 12.77 -23.09 -21.71
CA ILE A 166 11.97 -24.23 -22.18
C ILE A 166 10.90 -23.76 -23.20
N LEU A 167 10.17 -22.69 -22.90
CA LEU A 167 9.14 -22.15 -23.79
C LEU A 167 9.72 -21.67 -25.11
N ARG A 168 10.92 -21.11 -25.13
CA ARG A 168 11.63 -20.76 -26.38
C ARG A 168 11.93 -21.97 -27.25
N LEU A 169 12.26 -23.10 -26.64
CA LEU A 169 12.50 -24.34 -27.40
C LEU A 169 11.21 -24.89 -28.00
N MET A 170 10.06 -24.64 -27.39
CA MET A 170 8.77 -25.18 -27.78
C MET A 170 7.98 -24.29 -28.77
N THR A 171 8.04 -22.96 -28.58
CA THR A 171 7.10 -22.04 -29.26
C THR A 171 7.78 -20.99 -30.15
N GLU A 172 9.09 -20.85 -30.09
CA GLU A 172 9.86 -19.76 -30.71
C GLU A 172 9.42 -18.33 -30.31
N GLU A 173 8.34 -18.21 -29.53
CA GLU A 173 7.76 -16.93 -29.10
C GLU A 173 8.23 -16.53 -27.69
N ARG A 174 9.09 -15.54 -27.63
CA ARG A 174 9.70 -15.06 -26.37
C ARG A 174 8.71 -14.37 -25.42
N ALA A 175 7.60 -13.84 -25.96
CA ALA A 175 6.61 -13.14 -25.14
C ALA A 175 5.97 -14.05 -24.06
N TYR A 176 5.76 -15.32 -24.35
CA TYR A 176 5.18 -16.27 -23.39
C TYR A 176 6.12 -16.56 -22.22
N GLY A 177 7.43 -16.69 -22.49
CA GLY A 177 8.42 -16.90 -21.43
C GLY A 177 8.48 -15.72 -20.46
N ILE A 178 8.51 -14.49 -20.98
CA ILE A 178 8.50 -13.27 -20.17
C ILE A 178 7.20 -13.16 -19.35
N ALA A 179 6.05 -13.47 -19.96
CA ALA A 179 4.77 -13.45 -19.26
C ALA A 179 4.73 -14.46 -18.11
N ALA A 180 5.15 -15.70 -18.36
CA ALA A 180 5.21 -16.75 -17.35
C ALA A 180 6.14 -16.37 -16.18
N MET A 181 7.34 -15.86 -16.50
CA MET A 181 8.29 -15.38 -15.51
C MET A 181 7.70 -14.23 -14.66
N SER A 182 6.96 -13.30 -15.29
CA SER A 182 6.31 -12.19 -14.59
C SER A 182 5.26 -12.70 -13.60
N VAL A 183 4.42 -13.64 -14.01
CA VAL A 183 3.39 -14.23 -13.14
C VAL A 183 4.03 -14.91 -11.93
N LEU A 184 5.05 -15.74 -12.14
CA LEU A 184 5.77 -16.40 -11.04
C LEU A 184 6.40 -15.38 -10.09
N PHE A 185 6.98 -14.33 -10.63
CA PHE A 185 7.57 -13.26 -9.82
C PHE A 185 6.53 -12.53 -8.98
N TYR A 186 5.36 -12.17 -9.55
CA TYR A 186 4.28 -11.54 -8.78
C TYR A 186 3.71 -12.47 -7.71
N ILE A 187 3.56 -13.76 -8.00
CA ILE A 187 3.14 -14.74 -6.99
C ILE A 187 4.16 -14.75 -5.84
N ALA A 188 5.44 -14.86 -6.15
CA ALA A 188 6.49 -14.85 -5.14
C ALA A 188 6.50 -13.53 -4.33
N LEU A 189 6.31 -12.37 -4.99
CA LEU A 189 6.24 -11.06 -4.34
C LEU A 189 5.04 -10.97 -3.37
N VAL A 190 3.88 -11.49 -3.77
CA VAL A 190 2.70 -11.49 -2.91
C VAL A 190 2.96 -12.30 -1.64
N PHE A 191 3.45 -13.53 -1.77
CA PHE A 191 3.68 -14.39 -0.60
C PHE A 191 4.86 -13.96 0.25
N SER A 192 5.94 -13.43 -0.33
CA SER A 192 7.14 -13.03 0.41
C SER A 192 7.05 -11.63 1.02
N LEU A 193 6.26 -10.73 0.43
CA LEU A 193 6.21 -9.33 0.85
C LEU A 193 4.80 -8.86 1.22
N ALA A 194 3.82 -9.00 0.32
CA ALA A 194 2.52 -8.37 0.52
C ALA A 194 1.73 -9.01 1.67
N VAL A 195 1.72 -10.36 1.76
CA VAL A 195 1.03 -11.07 2.84
C VAL A 195 1.64 -10.77 4.20
N PRO A 196 2.95 -10.98 4.45
CA PRO A 196 3.57 -10.65 5.74
C PRO A 196 3.42 -9.17 6.13
N PHE A 197 3.53 -8.27 5.16
CA PHE A 197 3.34 -6.84 5.40
C PHE A 197 1.90 -6.51 5.81
N SER A 198 0.92 -7.15 5.17
CA SER A 198 -0.49 -6.95 5.52
C SER A 198 -0.80 -7.50 6.92
N GLU A 199 -0.26 -8.65 7.27
CA GLU A 199 -0.42 -9.26 8.59
C GLU A 199 0.18 -8.39 9.70
N GLN A 200 1.39 -7.88 9.51
CA GLN A 200 2.02 -6.96 10.48
C GLN A 200 1.25 -5.64 10.67
N ARG A 201 0.54 -5.18 9.65
CA ARG A 201 -0.26 -3.95 9.71
C ARG A 201 -1.71 -4.20 10.06
N SER A 202 -2.20 -5.40 9.86
CA SER A 202 -3.53 -5.83 10.24
C SER A 202 -3.65 -5.88 11.77
N ALA A 203 -4.84 -5.59 12.27
CA ALA A 203 -5.19 -5.85 13.66
C ALA A 203 -5.95 -7.17 13.82
N LYS A 204 -5.76 -8.13 12.92
CA LYS A 204 -6.43 -9.43 12.99
C LYS A 204 -6.10 -10.15 14.30
N ASN A 205 -4.82 -10.25 14.65
CA ASN A 205 -4.37 -10.85 15.90
C ASN A 205 -4.97 -10.16 17.14
N LEU A 206 -5.08 -8.82 17.08
CA LEU A 206 -5.77 -8.08 18.14
C LEU A 206 -7.26 -8.44 18.21
N GLY A 207 -7.94 -8.57 17.07
CA GLY A 207 -9.35 -8.98 17.00
C GLY A 207 -9.56 -10.37 17.57
N GLU A 208 -8.70 -11.32 17.23
CA GLU A 208 -8.70 -12.68 17.76
C GLU A 208 -8.49 -12.68 19.29
N MET A 209 -7.45 -11.97 19.77
CA MET A 209 -7.16 -11.79 21.19
C MET A 209 -8.36 -11.21 21.98
N LEU A 210 -9.04 -10.19 21.43
CA LEU A 210 -10.23 -9.61 22.06
C LEU A 210 -11.41 -10.59 22.10
N THR A 211 -11.60 -11.37 21.04
CA THR A 211 -12.69 -12.36 20.95
C THR A 211 -12.45 -13.54 21.89
N GLU A 212 -11.23 -14.06 21.95
CA GLU A 212 -10.87 -15.17 22.84
C GLU A 212 -11.01 -14.81 24.33
N ASN A 213 -10.79 -13.54 24.66
CA ASN A 213 -10.93 -13.04 26.04
C ASN A 213 -12.32 -12.45 26.33
N ASP A 214 -13.29 -12.58 25.43
CA ASP A 214 -14.68 -12.07 25.57
C ASP A 214 -14.73 -10.57 25.93
N VAL A 215 -13.94 -9.77 25.23
CA VAL A 215 -13.79 -8.33 25.49
C VAL A 215 -14.75 -7.55 24.60
N HIS A 216 -15.73 -6.86 25.19
CA HIS A 216 -16.71 -6.06 24.45
C HIS A 216 -16.34 -4.60 24.31
N GLU A 217 -15.58 -4.04 25.26
CA GLU A 217 -15.11 -2.66 25.23
C GLU A 217 -13.63 -2.58 25.61
N VAL A 218 -12.83 -1.88 24.79
CA VAL A 218 -11.38 -1.82 24.99
C VAL A 218 -10.82 -0.45 24.65
N GLY A 219 -9.89 0.03 25.50
CA GLY A 219 -9.05 1.21 25.21
C GLY A 219 -7.76 0.79 24.51
N LEU A 220 -7.41 1.41 23.38
CA LEU A 220 -6.10 1.23 22.74
C LEU A 220 -5.19 2.41 23.03
N TYR A 221 -4.01 2.15 23.58
CA TYR A 221 -3.00 3.16 23.82
C TYR A 221 -1.76 2.98 22.94
N GLY A 222 -1.28 4.08 22.37
CA GLY A 222 -0.14 4.12 21.48
C GLY A 222 -0.52 3.97 20.00
N LYS A 223 -0.86 2.78 19.53
CA LYS A 223 -1.28 2.53 18.15
C LYS A 223 -2.78 2.27 18.10
N TYR A 224 -3.46 2.87 17.13
CA TYR A 224 -4.88 2.62 16.84
C TYR A 224 -5.04 2.15 15.39
N PRO A 225 -5.02 0.85 15.13
CA PRO A 225 -5.31 0.34 13.80
C PRO A 225 -6.83 0.33 13.57
N THR A 226 -7.29 0.99 12.52
CA THR A 226 -8.72 1.03 12.16
C THR A 226 -9.30 -0.36 11.86
N SER A 227 -8.45 -1.28 11.41
CA SER A 227 -8.83 -2.68 11.19
C SER A 227 -9.20 -3.44 12.47
N ALA A 228 -8.82 -2.95 13.65
CA ALA A 228 -9.25 -3.55 14.93
C ALA A 228 -10.77 -3.53 15.07
N VAL A 229 -11.43 -2.46 14.62
CA VAL A 229 -12.89 -2.33 14.63
C VAL A 229 -13.55 -3.37 13.71
N PHE A 230 -12.87 -3.72 12.62
CA PHE A 230 -13.39 -4.70 11.65
C PHE A 230 -13.24 -6.15 12.14
N TYR A 231 -12.10 -6.47 12.74
CA TYR A 231 -11.78 -7.85 13.17
C TYR A 231 -12.29 -8.20 14.56
N SER A 232 -12.70 -7.23 15.37
CA SER A 232 -13.28 -7.47 16.68
C SER A 232 -14.75 -7.06 16.68
N SER A 233 -15.57 -7.80 17.41
CA SER A 233 -16.94 -7.38 17.72
C SER A 233 -16.98 -6.35 18.85
N SER A 234 -15.82 -5.85 19.28
CA SER A 234 -15.66 -4.99 20.43
C SER A 234 -15.77 -3.52 20.05
N LYS A 235 -16.21 -2.70 20.97
CA LYS A 235 -16.12 -1.25 20.89
C LYS A 235 -14.68 -0.82 21.19
N VAL A 236 -13.97 -0.44 20.16
CA VAL A 236 -12.55 -0.07 20.24
C VAL A 236 -12.43 1.44 20.31
N VAL A 237 -11.75 1.97 21.34
CA VAL A 237 -11.60 3.39 21.60
C VAL A 237 -10.11 3.74 21.76
N LYS A 238 -9.66 4.82 21.12
CA LYS A 238 -8.28 5.29 21.28
C LYS A 238 -8.12 6.05 22.60
N LEU A 239 -7.15 5.68 23.39
CA LEU A 239 -6.74 6.44 24.57
C LEU A 239 -5.69 7.49 24.17
N MET A 240 -5.96 8.75 24.48
CA MET A 240 -5.12 9.90 24.15
C MET A 240 -4.91 10.76 25.38
N HIS A 241 -3.77 11.43 25.48
CA HIS A 241 -3.58 12.47 26.50
C HIS A 241 -4.48 13.68 26.21
N GLU A 242 -4.93 14.36 27.27
CA GLU A 242 -5.72 15.60 27.09
C GLU A 242 -5.01 16.63 26.21
N ARG A 243 -3.69 16.72 26.31
CA ARG A 243 -2.87 17.60 25.44
C ARG A 243 -2.91 17.19 23.97
N GLU A 244 -2.97 15.90 23.68
CA GLU A 244 -3.07 15.37 22.32
C GLU A 244 -4.46 15.61 21.75
N VAL A 245 -5.49 15.51 22.58
CA VAL A 245 -6.88 15.80 22.18
C VAL A 245 -7.03 17.23 21.71
N ALA A 246 -6.43 18.19 22.40
CA ALA A 246 -6.46 19.61 22.02
C ALA A 246 -5.84 19.87 20.62
N GLY A 247 -4.80 19.08 20.25
CA GLY A 247 -4.19 19.13 18.90
C GLY A 247 -4.93 18.30 17.85
N TYR A 248 -5.85 17.43 18.28
CA TYR A 248 -6.59 16.51 17.44
C TYR A 248 -7.95 17.09 16.99
N VAL A 249 -8.32 18.28 17.49
CA VAL A 249 -9.52 18.97 17.00
C VAL A 249 -9.39 19.16 15.48
N PRO A 250 -10.32 18.64 14.67
CA PRO A 250 -10.29 18.83 13.25
C PRO A 250 -10.23 20.32 12.93
N LYS A 251 -9.24 20.76 12.18
CA LYS A 251 -9.28 22.10 11.57
C LYS A 251 -10.50 22.13 10.65
N ASP A 252 -11.05 23.31 10.41
CA ASP A 252 -12.32 23.51 9.66
C ASP A 252 -12.42 22.76 8.32
N PHE A 253 -11.31 22.35 7.76
CA PHE A 253 -11.20 21.53 6.54
C PHE A 253 -10.88 20.06 6.78
N SER A 254 -10.62 19.67 8.02
CA SER A 254 -10.42 18.26 8.29
C SER A 254 -11.79 17.59 8.30
N TRP A 255 -11.81 16.39 7.79
CA TRP A 255 -12.84 15.38 7.90
C TRP A 255 -13.66 15.63 9.14
N THR A 256 -14.84 16.16 8.92
CA THR A 256 -15.71 16.64 9.98
C THR A 256 -15.72 15.68 11.15
N GLY A 257 -15.86 16.18 12.38
CA GLY A 257 -15.84 15.40 13.60
C GLY A 257 -16.74 14.15 13.63
N LYS A 258 -17.59 13.96 12.62
CA LYS A 258 -18.41 12.75 12.41
C LYS A 258 -17.59 11.50 12.02
N ASN A 259 -16.39 11.69 11.47
CA ASN A 259 -15.48 10.59 11.07
C ASN A 259 -14.24 10.49 11.98
N VAL A 260 -14.24 11.17 13.09
CA VAL A 260 -13.16 11.09 14.06
C VAL A 260 -13.26 9.73 14.75
N MET A 261 -12.10 9.04 14.84
CA MET A 261 -12.04 7.81 15.61
C MET A 261 -12.53 8.08 17.04
N PRO A 262 -13.27 7.16 17.64
CA PRO A 262 -13.70 7.29 19.01
C PRO A 262 -12.48 7.35 19.92
N TYR A 263 -12.43 8.34 20.81
CA TYR A 263 -11.35 8.50 21.75
C TYR A 263 -11.86 8.73 23.19
N ALA A 264 -11.01 8.43 24.14
CA ALA A 264 -11.18 8.83 25.54
C ALA A 264 -9.85 9.37 26.05
N THR A 265 -9.91 10.20 27.08
CA THR A 265 -8.69 10.73 27.70
C THR A 265 -8.05 9.67 28.58
N LEU A 266 -6.73 9.59 28.52
CA LEU A 266 -5.95 8.63 29.30
C LEU A 266 -6.09 8.91 30.80
N GLU A 267 -6.16 10.18 31.18
CA GLU A 267 -6.29 10.68 32.55
C GLU A 267 -7.64 10.28 33.20
N ARG A 268 -8.68 10.10 32.38
CA ARG A 268 -10.03 9.70 32.80
C ARG A 268 -10.43 8.37 32.19
N ASN A 269 -9.46 7.46 32.02
CA ASN A 269 -9.69 6.19 31.34
C ASN A 269 -10.83 5.40 32.03
N PRO A 270 -11.97 5.20 31.35
CA PRO A 270 -13.10 4.46 31.88
C PRO A 270 -12.97 2.94 31.67
N TYR A 271 -12.03 2.50 30.82
CA TYR A 271 -11.91 1.11 30.37
C TYR A 271 -11.15 0.26 31.37
N ARG A 272 -11.71 -0.88 31.73
CA ARG A 272 -11.06 -1.88 32.60
C ARG A 272 -10.05 -2.73 31.83
N ILE A 273 -10.20 -2.81 30.52
CA ILE A 273 -9.27 -3.51 29.62
C ILE A 273 -8.64 -2.49 28.71
N VAL A 274 -7.32 -2.52 28.66
CA VAL A 274 -6.53 -1.68 27.78
C VAL A 274 -5.52 -2.54 27.04
N VAL A 275 -5.39 -2.29 25.74
CA VAL A 275 -4.36 -2.93 24.93
C VAL A 275 -3.33 -1.88 24.55
N VAL A 276 -2.08 -2.24 24.71
CA VAL A 276 -0.92 -1.40 24.39
C VAL A 276 0.03 -2.14 23.45
N THR A 277 0.84 -1.40 22.70
CA THR A 277 1.97 -2.03 22.00
C THR A 277 3.14 -2.25 23.00
N PRO A 278 4.02 -3.24 22.78
CA PRO A 278 5.20 -3.44 23.63
C PRO A 278 6.03 -2.17 23.81
N LYS A 279 6.16 -1.35 22.77
CA LYS A 279 6.87 -0.06 22.82
C LYS A 279 6.19 0.99 23.71
N SER A 280 4.90 0.88 23.93
CA SER A 280 4.12 1.85 24.72
C SER A 280 3.81 1.36 26.13
N TYR A 281 4.16 0.12 26.46
CA TYR A 281 3.82 -0.53 27.73
C TYR A 281 4.38 0.24 28.93
N ASP A 282 5.68 0.44 28.98
CA ASP A 282 6.33 1.12 30.13
C ASP A 282 5.81 2.54 30.30
N ARG A 283 5.61 3.25 29.18
CA ARG A 283 5.04 4.61 29.21
C ARG A 283 3.61 4.60 29.74
N PHE A 284 2.79 3.63 29.35
CA PHE A 284 1.42 3.50 29.85
C PHE A 284 1.42 3.24 31.37
N ILE A 285 2.18 2.26 31.83
CA ILE A 285 2.25 1.89 33.26
C ILE A 285 2.74 3.07 34.10
N ALA A 286 3.79 3.79 33.67
CA ALA A 286 4.33 4.93 34.38
C ALA A 286 3.33 6.10 34.56
N GLN A 287 2.31 6.17 33.73
CA GLN A 287 1.30 7.24 33.71
C GLN A 287 0.01 6.85 34.44
N GLN A 288 -0.08 5.64 34.96
CA GLN A 288 -1.27 5.14 35.60
C GLN A 288 -1.07 5.04 37.13
N ASN A 289 -2.05 5.56 37.86
CA ASN A 289 -2.09 5.42 39.32
C ASN A 289 -2.66 4.09 39.81
N LYS A 290 -3.23 3.29 38.91
CA LYS A 290 -3.87 2.01 39.17
C LYS A 290 -2.96 0.86 38.78
N LYS A 291 -3.08 -0.26 39.49
CA LYS A 291 -2.34 -1.48 39.14
C LYS A 291 -2.98 -2.19 37.96
N TRP A 292 -2.15 -2.60 37.01
CA TRP A 292 -2.54 -3.30 35.80
C TRP A 292 -1.89 -4.68 35.77
N GLN A 293 -2.65 -5.68 35.37
CA GLN A 293 -2.18 -7.05 35.20
C GLN A 293 -2.24 -7.41 33.70
N VAL A 294 -1.19 -8.01 33.21
CA VAL A 294 -1.18 -8.60 31.87
C VAL A 294 -2.06 -9.83 31.88
N ILE A 295 -3.05 -9.89 31.03
CA ILE A 295 -3.96 -11.04 30.88
C ILE A 295 -3.65 -11.84 29.62
N ASP A 296 -3.12 -11.16 28.57
CA ASP A 296 -2.72 -11.80 27.34
C ASP A 296 -1.66 -10.93 26.62
N ALA A 297 -0.79 -11.55 25.84
CA ALA A 297 0.23 -10.84 25.09
C ALA A 297 0.72 -11.62 23.87
N ASP A 298 0.90 -10.91 22.77
CA ASP A 298 1.59 -11.40 21.59
C ASP A 298 2.81 -10.53 21.23
N SER A 299 3.43 -10.77 20.08
CA SER A 299 4.56 -9.97 19.61
C SER A 299 4.23 -8.52 19.32
N SER A 300 2.97 -8.17 19.13
CA SER A 300 2.47 -6.87 18.66
C SER A 300 1.64 -6.14 19.71
N TRP A 301 0.98 -6.87 20.60
CA TRP A 301 -0.01 -6.36 21.53
C TRP A 301 0.14 -6.95 22.92
N ILE A 302 -0.13 -6.15 23.94
CA ILE A 302 -0.21 -6.56 25.35
C ILE A 302 -1.56 -6.10 25.87
N MET A 303 -2.38 -7.06 26.33
CA MET A 303 -3.68 -6.81 26.92
C MET A 303 -3.56 -6.73 28.43
N LEU A 304 -4.07 -5.65 28.97
CA LEU A 304 -4.00 -5.32 30.38
C LEU A 304 -5.39 -5.23 30.97
N ARG A 305 -5.56 -5.80 32.17
CA ARG A 305 -6.76 -5.64 33.00
C ARG A 305 -6.44 -4.83 34.24
N MET A 306 -7.27 -3.83 34.53
CA MET A 306 -7.19 -3.07 35.76
C MET A 306 -7.53 -3.96 36.95
N GLN A 307 -6.65 -4.01 37.95
CA GLN A 307 -6.91 -4.70 39.21
C GLN A 307 -7.90 -3.87 40.04
N ASN A 308 -8.93 -4.53 40.58
CA ASN A 308 -9.77 -3.91 41.60
C ASN A 308 -8.92 -3.73 42.84
N SER A 309 -8.77 -2.50 43.28
CA SER A 309 -8.11 -2.14 44.55
C SER A 309 -8.98 -2.57 45.72
#